data_010e9744c17bc1576b7f3e7a991fbdf5
#
_entry.id   010e9744c17bc1576b7f3e7a991fbdf5
#
_cell.length_a   1.000
_cell.length_b   1.000
_cell.length_c   1.000
_cell.angle_alpha   90.00
_cell.angle_beta   90.00
_cell.angle_gamma   90.00
#
_symmetry.space_group_name_H-M   'P 1'
#
loop_
_entity.id
_entity.type
_entity.pdbx_description
1 polymer ?
#
loop_
_entity_poly.entity_id
_entity_poly.type
_entity_poly.pdbx_seq_one_letter_code
_entity_poly.pdbx_strand_id
1 'polypeptide(L)'
;IARTKILPSLREERAEKTRELVETTGHPLFTLTQENEALEKVIARIREQLDRKVTEAAGTGTAVNSSRNTGENTVSRELLSEIRELAIHYAKKGDLLYPLLKVKYGISGPSDVMWTVDDEIRDDLGILMKESPRSADWNTRLDGVLKRAEEMIYKEQNILFLICAVNFTEDEWKGIYQDAKDYAVCFGAEPEVWDRAENVGRSEFGWRRSADGQQGSAGQKNAAGEIVMPGGHMTLEQLTALLNTVPLEISFIDTENINRFFNEGPKVFKRPAMAIDREVFSCHPPKIEPMVRAIIEDFRNNKRNRVPVWMEKGGRTMLVPYM
;
A
#
# COMPACT_ATOMS: atom_id res chain seq x y z
N ILE A 1 -2.52 -37.55 -9.82
CA ILE A 1 -2.82 -36.14 -10.09
C ILE A 1 -2.90 -36.03 -11.63
N ALA A 2 -4.13 -35.94 -12.18
CA ALA A 2 -4.36 -35.84 -13.61
C ALA A 2 -3.83 -34.48 -14.11
N ARG A 3 -2.76 -34.50 -14.92
CA ARG A 3 -2.35 -33.37 -15.75
C ARG A 3 -3.43 -33.13 -16.80
N THR A 4 -4.36 -32.26 -16.54
CA THR A 4 -5.30 -31.79 -17.57
C THR A 4 -4.46 -31.08 -18.64
N LYS A 5 -4.28 -31.72 -19.80
CA LYS A 5 -3.67 -31.07 -20.97
C LYS A 5 -4.59 -29.94 -21.41
N ILE A 6 -4.21 -28.71 -21.11
CA ILE A 6 -4.89 -27.53 -21.65
C ILE A 6 -4.74 -27.58 -23.17
N LEU A 7 -5.85 -27.49 -23.88
CA LEU A 7 -5.86 -27.49 -25.36
C LEU A 7 -4.97 -26.32 -25.87
N PRO A 8 -4.16 -26.50 -26.90
CA PRO A 8 -3.28 -25.45 -27.45
C PRO A 8 -4.02 -24.14 -27.75
N SER A 9 -5.23 -24.20 -28.27
CA SER A 9 -6.09 -23.04 -28.53
C SER A 9 -6.44 -22.22 -27.30
N LEU A 10 -6.67 -22.88 -26.17
CA LEU A 10 -6.93 -22.19 -24.88
C LEU A 10 -5.66 -21.52 -24.30
N ARG A 11 -4.49 -22.03 -24.64
CA ARG A 11 -3.22 -21.38 -24.28
C ARG A 11 -2.98 -20.12 -25.09
N GLU A 12 -3.26 -20.16 -26.37
CA GLU A 12 -3.12 -19.02 -27.28
C GLU A 12 -4.09 -17.89 -26.89
N GLU A 13 -5.36 -18.21 -26.68
CA GLU A 13 -6.38 -17.25 -26.26
C GLU A 13 -6.01 -16.54 -24.92
N ARG A 14 -5.50 -17.30 -23.96
CA ARG A 14 -5.04 -16.75 -22.68
C ARG A 14 -3.83 -15.84 -22.84
N ALA A 15 -2.88 -16.24 -23.66
CA ALA A 15 -1.69 -15.44 -23.95
C ALA A 15 -2.05 -14.15 -24.69
N GLU A 16 -3.02 -14.22 -25.62
CA GLU A 16 -3.49 -13.05 -26.35
C GLU A 16 -4.20 -12.04 -25.45
N LYS A 17 -5.13 -12.51 -24.61
CA LYS A 17 -5.78 -11.65 -23.62
C LYS A 17 -4.79 -10.97 -22.69
N THR A 18 -3.76 -11.69 -22.24
CA THR A 18 -2.71 -11.12 -21.38
C THR A 18 -1.91 -10.05 -22.11
N ARG A 19 -1.55 -10.31 -23.38
CA ARG A 19 -0.83 -9.36 -24.22
C ARG A 19 -1.63 -8.08 -24.42
N GLU A 20 -2.92 -8.19 -24.73
CA GLU A 20 -3.81 -7.03 -24.86
C GLU A 20 -3.79 -6.14 -23.62
N LEU A 21 -3.90 -6.74 -22.42
CA LEU A 21 -3.89 -6.00 -21.16
C LEU A 21 -2.52 -5.39 -20.81
N VAL A 22 -1.44 -6.11 -21.11
CA VAL A 22 -0.06 -5.64 -20.93
C VAL A 22 0.28 -4.49 -21.89
N GLU A 23 -0.29 -4.47 -23.10
CA GLU A 23 -0.10 -3.41 -24.09
C GLU A 23 -1.10 -2.23 -23.91
N THR A 24 -2.14 -2.40 -23.09
CA THR A 24 -3.13 -1.35 -22.83
C THR A 24 -2.55 -0.27 -21.90
N THR A 25 -2.27 0.89 -22.43
CA THR A 25 -1.74 2.04 -21.70
C THR A 25 -2.52 2.33 -20.42
N GLY A 26 -1.80 2.44 -19.31
CA GLY A 26 -2.36 2.71 -17.99
C GLY A 26 -3.07 1.54 -17.30
N HIS A 27 -3.27 0.40 -17.97
CA HIS A 27 -3.80 -0.80 -17.33
C HIS A 27 -2.84 -1.31 -16.22
N PRO A 28 -3.31 -1.86 -15.08
CA PRO A 28 -2.44 -2.35 -14.02
C PRO A 28 -1.35 -3.33 -14.47
N LEU A 29 -1.64 -4.24 -15.42
CA LEU A 29 -0.61 -5.13 -15.95
C LEU A 29 0.40 -4.40 -16.84
N PHE A 30 0.01 -3.35 -17.56
CA PHE A 30 0.94 -2.49 -18.27
C PHE A 30 1.93 -1.84 -17.30
N THR A 31 1.43 -1.21 -16.22
CA THR A 31 2.27 -0.57 -15.22
C THR A 31 3.22 -1.56 -14.56
N LEU A 32 2.74 -2.72 -14.12
CA LEU A 32 3.58 -3.76 -13.52
C LEU A 32 4.63 -4.31 -14.50
N THR A 33 4.32 -4.36 -15.79
CA THR A 33 5.30 -4.76 -16.83
C THR A 33 6.38 -3.70 -17.00
N GLN A 34 6.02 -2.42 -17.03
CA GLN A 34 6.98 -1.32 -17.10
C GLN A 34 7.92 -1.31 -15.87
N GLU A 35 7.38 -1.59 -14.68
CA GLU A 35 8.17 -1.72 -13.47
C GLU A 35 9.14 -2.90 -13.54
N ASN A 36 8.72 -4.04 -14.10
CA ASN A 36 9.59 -5.19 -14.32
C ASN A 36 10.72 -4.88 -15.32
N GLU A 37 10.43 -4.22 -16.44
CA GLU A 37 11.44 -3.79 -17.40
C GLU A 37 12.45 -2.80 -16.80
N ALA A 38 11.97 -1.91 -15.93
CA ALA A 38 12.83 -0.98 -15.23
C ALA A 38 13.71 -1.70 -14.19
N LEU A 39 13.16 -2.66 -13.46
CA LEU A 39 13.92 -3.51 -12.53
C LEU A 39 15.00 -4.33 -13.26
N GLU A 40 14.70 -4.91 -14.41
CA GLU A 40 15.71 -5.61 -15.24
C GLU A 40 16.88 -4.70 -15.61
N LYS A 41 16.62 -3.44 -15.95
CA LYS A 41 17.67 -2.45 -16.24
C LYS A 41 18.52 -2.13 -15.00
N VAL A 42 17.90 -2.05 -13.82
CA VAL A 42 18.63 -1.85 -12.55
C VAL A 42 19.53 -3.06 -12.27
N ILE A 43 19.01 -4.27 -12.41
CA ILE A 43 19.76 -5.52 -12.23
C ILE A 43 20.96 -5.56 -13.19
N ALA A 44 20.76 -5.24 -14.46
CA ALA A 44 21.82 -5.23 -15.46
C ALA A 44 22.95 -4.23 -15.10
N ARG A 45 22.59 -3.02 -14.63
CA ARG A 45 23.58 -2.03 -14.17
C ARG A 45 24.37 -2.50 -12.95
N ILE A 46 23.71 -3.19 -12.02
CA ILE A 46 24.40 -3.76 -10.85
C ILE A 46 25.40 -4.83 -11.30
N ARG A 47 24.99 -5.74 -12.19
CA ARG A 47 25.88 -6.79 -12.72
C ARG A 47 27.05 -6.21 -13.48
N GLU A 48 26.85 -5.19 -14.29
CA GLU A 48 27.95 -4.50 -14.97
C GLU A 48 28.98 -3.95 -13.99
N GLN A 49 28.55 -3.41 -12.86
CA GLN A 49 29.47 -2.96 -11.81
C GLN A 49 30.21 -4.12 -11.13
N LEU A 50 29.53 -5.27 -10.93
CA LEU A 50 30.17 -6.46 -10.39
C LEU A 50 31.24 -7.04 -11.35
N ASP A 51 30.94 -7.11 -12.64
CA ASP A 51 31.82 -7.70 -13.66
C ASP A 51 33.04 -6.85 -13.99
N ARG A 52 32.88 -5.52 -14.04
CA ARG A 52 34.02 -4.61 -14.32
C ARG A 52 35.20 -4.84 -13.37
N LYS A 53 34.95 -5.20 -12.12
CA LYS A 53 36.02 -5.39 -11.15
C LYS A 53 36.60 -6.78 -11.13
N VAL A 54 35.91 -7.78 -11.62
CA VAL A 54 36.49 -9.10 -11.86
C VAL A 54 37.59 -8.97 -12.95
N THR A 55 37.38 -8.15 -13.99
CA THR A 55 38.34 -7.92 -15.06
C THR A 55 39.50 -7.02 -14.65
N GLU A 56 39.29 -5.99 -13.80
CA GLU A 56 40.37 -5.17 -13.27
C GLU A 56 41.27 -5.96 -12.31
N ALA A 57 40.72 -6.83 -11.48
CA ALA A 57 41.47 -7.71 -10.58
C ALA A 57 42.31 -8.77 -11.32
N ALA A 58 41.84 -9.23 -12.49
CA ALA A 58 42.52 -10.22 -13.32
C ALA A 58 43.63 -9.60 -14.23
N GLY A 59 43.55 -8.29 -14.50
CA GLY A 59 44.48 -7.59 -15.44
C GLY A 59 45.73 -6.98 -14.82
N THR A 60 45.86 -6.87 -13.50
CA THR A 60 47.00 -6.28 -12.80
C THR A 60 47.98 -7.33 -12.30
N GLY A 61 48.69 -7.94 -13.25
CA GLY A 61 49.84 -8.79 -12.97
C GLY A 61 51.14 -8.00 -12.71
N THR A 62 51.12 -6.96 -11.88
CA THR A 62 52.36 -6.31 -11.39
C THR A 62 52.12 -5.77 -9.98
N ALA A 63 52.87 -6.39 -9.08
CA ALA A 63 52.93 -5.99 -7.69
C ALA A 63 53.48 -4.56 -7.56
N VAL A 64 52.64 -3.60 -7.22
CA VAL A 64 53.06 -2.34 -6.63
C VAL A 64 52.38 -2.19 -5.30
N ASN A 65 53.23 -2.23 -4.27
CA ASN A 65 52.93 -1.93 -2.88
C ASN A 65 52.15 -0.60 -2.79
N SER A 66 50.87 -0.66 -2.48
CA SER A 66 50.13 0.46 -1.96
C SER A 66 49.13 -0.06 -0.91
N SER A 67 49.64 -0.04 0.31
CA SER A 67 48.82 -0.06 1.52
C SER A 67 47.83 1.09 1.47
N ARG A 68 46.52 0.76 1.55
CA ARG A 68 45.33 1.60 1.71
C ARG A 68 44.44 1.60 0.49
N ASN A 69 43.69 0.53 0.33
CA ASN A 69 42.26 0.59 0.00
C ASN A 69 41.64 -0.77 0.29
N THR A 70 41.40 -1.02 1.56
CA THR A 70 40.60 -2.13 2.02
C THR A 70 39.12 -1.73 1.85
N GLY A 71 38.41 -2.36 0.91
CA GLY A 71 36.98 -2.56 1.07
C GLY A 71 36.00 -1.50 0.58
N GLU A 72 36.42 -0.52 -0.21
CA GLU A 72 35.43 0.29 -0.94
C GLU A 72 35.08 -0.38 -2.25
N ASN A 73 34.05 -1.20 -2.30
CA ASN A 73 33.61 -1.50 -3.45
C ASN A 73 32.50 -2.19 -3.82
N THR A 74 32.01 -2.08 -4.73
CA THR A 74 31.59 -2.83 -5.83
C THR A 74 30.27 -2.36 -6.41
N VAL A 75 29.21 -2.20 -5.70
CA VAL A 75 27.95 -1.62 -6.17
C VAL A 75 27.71 -0.31 -5.43
N SER A 76 27.38 0.74 -6.16
CA SER A 76 27.15 2.06 -5.58
C SER A 76 25.94 2.03 -4.63
N ARG A 77 25.93 2.93 -3.66
CA ARG A 77 24.81 3.05 -2.71
C ARG A 77 23.51 3.46 -3.41
N GLU A 78 23.65 4.26 -4.47
CA GLU A 78 22.55 4.73 -5.28
C GLU A 78 21.84 3.56 -5.97
N LEU A 79 22.59 2.65 -6.61
CA LEU A 79 22.03 1.45 -7.24
C LEU A 79 21.43 0.48 -6.23
N LEU A 80 22.05 0.37 -5.05
CA LEU A 80 21.48 -0.43 -3.96
C LEU A 80 20.20 0.19 -3.39
N SER A 81 20.10 1.50 -3.36
CA SER A 81 18.87 2.19 -2.98
C SER A 81 17.79 2.00 -4.03
N GLU A 82 18.16 2.11 -5.31
CA GLU A 82 17.24 1.95 -6.44
C GLU A 82 16.67 0.53 -6.50
N ILE A 83 17.49 -0.52 -6.37
CA ILE A 83 16.96 -1.90 -6.40
C ILE A 83 16.02 -2.18 -5.23
N ARG A 84 16.13 -1.51 -4.10
CA ARG A 84 15.19 -1.67 -2.99
C ARG A 84 13.77 -1.22 -3.32
N GLU A 85 13.60 -0.42 -4.35
CA GLU A 85 12.27 -0.01 -4.81
C GLU A 85 11.43 -1.20 -5.30
N LEU A 86 12.07 -2.38 -5.55
CA LEU A 86 11.33 -3.63 -5.78
C LEU A 86 10.34 -3.95 -4.65
N ALA A 87 10.58 -3.48 -3.44
CA ALA A 87 9.65 -3.64 -2.34
C ALA A 87 8.29 -2.97 -2.58
N ILE A 88 8.27 -1.86 -3.33
CA ILE A 88 7.03 -1.16 -3.74
C ILE A 88 6.30 -2.01 -4.78
N HIS A 89 7.01 -2.50 -5.79
CA HIS A 89 6.46 -3.38 -6.81
C HIS A 89 5.86 -4.67 -6.21
N TYR A 90 6.61 -5.31 -5.29
CA TYR A 90 6.15 -6.52 -4.60
C TYR A 90 4.96 -6.25 -3.68
N ALA A 91 4.89 -5.07 -3.04
CA ALA A 91 3.72 -4.68 -2.27
C ALA A 91 2.48 -4.53 -3.18
N LYS A 92 2.59 -3.87 -4.33
CA LYS A 92 1.47 -3.74 -5.28
C LYS A 92 0.88 -5.10 -5.66
N LYS A 93 1.70 -6.05 -6.08
CA LYS A 93 1.17 -7.38 -6.45
C LYS A 93 0.69 -8.18 -5.24
N GLY A 94 1.37 -8.07 -4.09
CA GLY A 94 1.00 -8.73 -2.85
C GLY A 94 -0.34 -8.27 -2.31
N ASP A 95 -0.60 -6.98 -2.36
CA ASP A 95 -1.81 -6.39 -1.79
C ASP A 95 -2.99 -6.36 -2.79
N LEU A 96 -2.71 -6.19 -4.08
CA LEU A 96 -3.74 -5.97 -5.09
C LEU A 96 -4.11 -7.24 -5.89
N LEU A 97 -3.15 -8.14 -6.16
CA LEU A 97 -3.41 -9.32 -6.99
C LEU A 97 -3.61 -10.59 -6.17
N TYR A 98 -2.72 -10.88 -5.20
CA TYR A 98 -2.74 -12.16 -4.48
C TYR A 98 -4.00 -12.39 -3.65
N PRO A 99 -4.51 -11.41 -2.87
CA PRO A 99 -5.73 -11.62 -2.10
C PRO A 99 -6.94 -11.89 -2.98
N LEU A 100 -7.05 -11.20 -4.11
CA LEU A 100 -8.16 -11.40 -5.05
C LEU A 100 -8.11 -12.79 -5.68
N LEU A 101 -6.93 -13.26 -6.12
CA LEU A 101 -6.74 -14.63 -6.62
C LEU A 101 -7.11 -15.67 -5.57
N LYS A 102 -6.65 -15.48 -4.33
CA LYS A 102 -6.83 -16.44 -3.25
C LYS A 102 -8.27 -16.50 -2.77
N VAL A 103 -8.86 -15.33 -2.46
CA VAL A 103 -10.16 -15.26 -1.78
C VAL A 103 -11.32 -15.48 -2.75
N LYS A 104 -11.30 -14.80 -3.89
CA LYS A 104 -12.41 -14.86 -4.85
C LYS A 104 -12.30 -16.06 -5.81
N TYR A 105 -11.09 -16.33 -6.30
CA TYR A 105 -10.89 -17.35 -7.33
C TYR A 105 -10.37 -18.69 -6.80
N GLY A 106 -10.03 -18.77 -5.50
CA GLY A 106 -9.51 -20.00 -4.87
C GLY A 106 -8.14 -20.43 -5.38
N ILE A 107 -7.38 -19.52 -6.00
CA ILE A 107 -6.07 -19.78 -6.60
C ILE A 107 -4.99 -19.24 -5.65
N SER A 108 -4.44 -20.11 -4.79
CA SER A 108 -3.43 -19.70 -3.80
C SER A 108 -2.02 -20.24 -4.10
N GLY A 109 -1.89 -21.36 -4.80
CA GLY A 109 -0.61 -22.03 -4.95
C GLY A 109 0.52 -21.15 -5.52
N PRO A 110 0.37 -20.51 -6.68
CA PRO A 110 1.38 -19.62 -7.24
C PRO A 110 1.64 -18.39 -6.37
N SER A 111 0.58 -17.74 -5.88
CA SER A 111 0.69 -16.51 -5.06
C SER A 111 1.36 -16.74 -3.71
N ASP A 112 1.06 -17.84 -3.01
CA ASP A 112 1.67 -18.13 -1.71
C ASP A 112 3.19 -18.37 -1.85
N VAL A 113 3.62 -19.09 -2.90
CA VAL A 113 5.04 -19.31 -3.19
C VAL A 113 5.75 -18.01 -3.58
N MET A 114 5.14 -17.21 -4.46
CA MET A 114 5.73 -15.96 -4.91
C MET A 114 5.84 -14.96 -3.78
N TRP A 115 4.85 -14.86 -2.91
CA TRP A 115 4.89 -13.99 -1.74
C TRP A 115 6.06 -14.32 -0.81
N THR A 116 6.27 -15.61 -0.54
CA THR A 116 7.41 -16.04 0.29
C THR A 116 8.74 -15.61 -0.33
N VAL A 117 8.92 -15.79 -1.64
CA VAL A 117 10.14 -15.39 -2.34
C VAL A 117 10.33 -13.88 -2.39
N ASP A 118 9.24 -13.12 -2.54
CA ASP A 118 9.26 -11.65 -2.46
C ASP A 118 9.78 -11.15 -1.11
N ASP A 119 9.33 -11.78 -0.02
CA ASP A 119 9.78 -11.48 1.34
C ASP A 119 11.28 -11.82 1.51
N GLU A 120 11.71 -13.01 1.07
CA GLU A 120 13.10 -13.42 1.13
C GLU A 120 14.03 -12.47 0.37
N ILE A 121 13.65 -12.03 -0.84
CA ILE A 121 14.43 -11.08 -1.64
C ILE A 121 14.56 -9.74 -0.90
N ARG A 122 13.47 -9.22 -0.34
CA ARG A 122 13.47 -7.96 0.41
C ARG A 122 14.35 -8.02 1.65
N ASP A 123 14.25 -9.13 2.39
CA ASP A 123 15.00 -9.32 3.62
C ASP A 123 16.50 -9.44 3.35
N ASP A 124 16.89 -10.24 2.36
CA ASP A 124 18.29 -10.42 1.97
C ASP A 124 18.92 -9.12 1.46
N LEU A 125 18.21 -8.34 0.64
CA LEU A 125 18.66 -7.01 0.26
C LEU A 125 18.81 -6.08 1.47
N GLY A 126 17.87 -6.15 2.41
CA GLY A 126 17.94 -5.39 3.65
C GLY A 126 19.16 -5.73 4.51
N ILE A 127 19.55 -7.01 4.56
CA ILE A 127 20.75 -7.49 5.25
C ILE A 127 22.01 -6.99 4.53
N LEU A 128 22.12 -7.22 3.23
CA LEU A 128 23.29 -6.84 2.41
C LEU A 128 23.56 -5.35 2.47
N MET A 129 22.54 -4.52 2.53
CA MET A 129 22.70 -3.07 2.61
C MET A 129 23.20 -2.56 3.95
N LYS A 130 22.89 -3.25 5.04
CA LYS A 130 23.33 -2.90 6.40
C LYS A 130 24.73 -3.39 6.70
N GLU A 131 25.26 -4.31 5.90
CA GLU A 131 26.54 -4.92 6.14
C GLU A 131 27.69 -3.94 5.85
N SER A 132 28.47 -3.64 6.90
CA SER A 132 29.63 -2.75 6.82
C SER A 132 30.65 -3.14 7.90
N PRO A 133 31.88 -3.52 7.53
CA PRO A 133 32.36 -3.70 6.16
C PRO A 133 31.72 -4.90 5.47
N ARG A 134 31.67 -4.91 4.14
CA ARG A 134 31.12 -6.02 3.36
C ARG A 134 32.02 -7.28 3.51
N SER A 135 31.37 -8.44 3.69
CA SER A 135 32.03 -9.73 3.74
C SER A 135 32.61 -10.15 2.39
N ALA A 136 33.51 -11.14 2.40
CA ALA A 136 34.13 -11.64 1.17
C ALA A 136 33.12 -12.28 0.20
N ASP A 137 32.00 -12.82 0.70
CA ASP A 137 30.94 -13.45 -0.06
C ASP A 137 29.79 -12.52 -0.42
N TRP A 138 29.88 -11.23 -0.05
CA TRP A 138 28.80 -10.25 -0.24
C TRP A 138 28.34 -10.16 -1.71
N ASN A 139 29.29 -10.12 -2.67
CA ASN A 139 28.98 -10.08 -4.09
C ASN A 139 28.24 -11.34 -4.57
N THR A 140 28.65 -12.52 -4.08
CA THR A 140 27.99 -13.79 -4.41
C THR A 140 26.57 -13.84 -3.86
N ARG A 141 26.36 -13.36 -2.65
CA ARG A 141 25.03 -13.27 -2.05
C ARG A 141 24.15 -12.27 -2.80
N LEU A 142 24.69 -11.10 -3.17
CA LEU A 142 23.94 -10.14 -3.97
C LEU A 142 23.55 -10.75 -5.33
N ASP A 143 24.47 -11.40 -6.06
CA ASP A 143 24.14 -12.06 -7.33
C ASP A 143 23.05 -13.13 -7.15
N GLY A 144 23.08 -13.87 -6.06
CA GLY A 144 22.01 -14.82 -5.71
C GLY A 144 20.65 -14.16 -5.51
N VAL A 145 20.60 -12.96 -4.91
CA VAL A 145 19.37 -12.18 -4.77
C VAL A 145 18.89 -11.66 -6.12
N LEU A 146 19.81 -11.13 -6.95
CA LEU A 146 19.48 -10.65 -8.29
C LEU A 146 18.88 -11.76 -9.17
N LYS A 147 19.46 -12.97 -9.12
CA LYS A 147 18.92 -14.13 -9.84
C LYS A 147 17.48 -14.47 -9.42
N ARG A 148 17.21 -14.44 -8.12
CA ARG A 148 15.84 -14.67 -7.63
C ARG A 148 14.88 -13.59 -8.09
N ALA A 149 15.33 -12.33 -8.13
CA ALA A 149 14.51 -11.23 -8.63
C ALA A 149 14.20 -11.41 -10.14
N GLU A 150 15.16 -11.80 -10.96
CA GLU A 150 14.93 -12.13 -12.39
C GLU A 150 13.98 -13.32 -12.56
N GLU A 151 14.15 -14.37 -11.76
CA GLU A 151 13.23 -15.49 -11.78
C GLU A 151 11.81 -15.06 -11.37
N MET A 152 11.69 -14.09 -10.48
CA MET A 152 10.40 -13.54 -10.07
C MET A 152 9.76 -12.77 -11.23
N ILE A 153 10.49 -11.89 -11.91
CA ILE A 153 10.01 -11.19 -13.11
C ILE A 153 9.47 -12.22 -14.14
N TYR A 154 10.25 -13.27 -14.41
CA TYR A 154 9.82 -14.33 -15.31
C TYR A 154 8.52 -15.01 -14.86
N LYS A 155 8.38 -15.34 -13.57
CA LYS A 155 7.17 -15.96 -13.01
C LYS A 155 5.97 -15.02 -13.06
N GLU A 156 6.16 -13.74 -12.84
CA GLU A 156 5.11 -12.73 -12.96
C GLU A 156 4.56 -12.67 -14.38
N GLN A 157 5.42 -12.49 -15.35
CA GLN A 157 5.03 -12.34 -16.75
C GLN A 157 4.43 -13.63 -17.33
N ASN A 158 4.96 -14.80 -16.95
CA ASN A 158 4.59 -16.07 -17.57
C ASN A 158 3.57 -16.89 -16.76
N ILE A 159 3.31 -16.54 -15.50
CA ILE A 159 2.38 -17.28 -14.64
C ILE A 159 1.36 -16.34 -14.03
N LEU A 160 1.79 -15.36 -13.24
CA LEU A 160 0.88 -14.51 -12.45
C LEU A 160 -0.02 -13.68 -13.36
N PHE A 161 0.56 -12.94 -14.30
CA PHE A 161 -0.19 -12.05 -15.19
C PHE A 161 -1.19 -12.83 -16.06
N LEU A 162 -0.79 -14.02 -16.54
CA LEU A 162 -1.69 -14.91 -17.26
C LEU A 162 -2.89 -15.35 -16.43
N ILE A 163 -2.66 -15.72 -15.17
CA ILE A 163 -3.73 -16.14 -14.27
C ILE A 163 -4.65 -14.96 -13.97
N CYS A 164 -4.10 -13.80 -13.67
CA CYS A 164 -4.89 -12.60 -13.40
C CYS A 164 -5.69 -12.14 -14.61
N ALA A 165 -5.09 -12.09 -15.80
CA ALA A 165 -5.73 -11.66 -17.03
C ALA A 165 -6.95 -12.52 -17.40
N VAL A 166 -6.88 -13.82 -17.14
CA VAL A 166 -7.97 -14.75 -17.44
C VAL A 166 -9.10 -14.67 -16.43
N ASN A 167 -8.78 -14.48 -15.15
CA ASN A 167 -9.76 -14.60 -14.09
C ASN A 167 -10.40 -13.27 -13.72
N PHE A 168 -9.64 -12.16 -13.72
CA PHE A 168 -10.16 -10.87 -13.24
C PHE A 168 -11.11 -10.24 -14.24
N THR A 169 -12.16 -9.66 -13.72
CA THR A 169 -13.13 -8.87 -14.49
C THR A 169 -12.59 -7.46 -14.77
N GLU A 170 -13.18 -6.77 -15.73
CA GLU A 170 -12.82 -5.37 -16.04
C GLU A 170 -13.02 -4.47 -14.82
N ASP A 171 -14.09 -4.66 -14.05
CA ASP A 171 -14.36 -3.86 -12.87
C ASP A 171 -13.32 -4.09 -11.76
N GLU A 172 -12.84 -5.32 -11.60
CA GLU A 172 -11.75 -5.61 -10.67
C GLU A 172 -10.45 -4.94 -11.08
N TRP A 173 -10.14 -4.94 -12.38
CA TRP A 173 -8.99 -4.21 -12.89
C TRP A 173 -9.10 -2.71 -12.66
N LYS A 174 -10.29 -2.12 -12.84
CA LYS A 174 -10.54 -0.72 -12.50
C LYS A 174 -10.32 -0.44 -11.02
N GLY A 175 -10.79 -1.34 -10.14
CA GLY A 175 -10.54 -1.26 -8.71
C GLY A 175 -9.06 -1.31 -8.37
N ILE A 176 -8.33 -2.27 -8.93
CA ILE A 176 -6.87 -2.40 -8.78
C ILE A 176 -6.15 -1.14 -9.26
N TYR A 177 -6.56 -0.57 -10.40
CA TYR A 177 -6.02 0.69 -10.91
C TYR A 177 -6.18 1.85 -9.93
N GLN A 178 -7.37 2.00 -9.34
CA GLN A 178 -7.62 3.06 -8.37
C GLN A 178 -6.83 2.87 -7.07
N ASP A 179 -6.71 1.63 -6.59
CA ASP A 179 -5.95 1.33 -5.37
C ASP A 179 -4.44 1.44 -5.59
N ALA A 180 -3.95 1.16 -6.80
CA ALA A 180 -2.54 1.30 -7.17
C ALA A 180 -2.03 2.76 -7.05
N LYS A 181 -2.91 3.76 -7.15
CA LYS A 181 -2.58 5.18 -6.98
C LYS A 181 -2.07 5.53 -5.57
N ASP A 182 -2.33 4.69 -4.57
CA ASP A 182 -1.85 4.90 -3.20
C ASP A 182 -0.39 4.46 -3.01
N TYR A 183 0.19 3.78 -3.98
CA TYR A 183 1.56 3.31 -3.92
C TYR A 183 2.51 4.33 -4.54
N ALA A 184 3.72 4.41 -4.00
CA ALA A 184 4.76 5.23 -4.58
C ALA A 184 5.18 4.70 -5.96
N VAL A 185 5.71 5.60 -6.78
CA VAL A 185 6.40 5.25 -8.02
C VAL A 185 7.67 4.47 -7.68
N CYS A 186 7.99 3.45 -8.46
CA CYS A 186 9.23 2.70 -8.32
C CYS A 186 9.98 2.64 -9.65
N PHE A 187 11.31 2.63 -9.56
CA PHE A 187 12.23 2.59 -10.69
C PHE A 187 12.04 3.72 -11.73
N GLY A 188 11.39 4.83 -11.32
CA GLY A 188 11.04 5.91 -12.24
C GLY A 188 9.98 5.56 -13.28
N ALA A 189 9.29 4.43 -13.13
CA ALA A 189 8.18 4.03 -13.98
C ALA A 189 6.90 4.78 -13.53
N GLU A 190 6.70 5.96 -14.10
CA GLU A 190 5.50 6.77 -13.83
C GLU A 190 4.25 6.06 -14.35
N PRO A 191 3.20 5.93 -13.52
CA PRO A 191 1.97 5.29 -13.96
C PRO A 191 1.25 6.15 -15.00
N GLU A 192 0.84 5.52 -16.09
CA GLU A 192 0.05 6.18 -17.11
C GLU A 192 -1.45 6.13 -16.79
N VAL A 193 -2.21 7.06 -17.39
CA VAL A 193 -3.66 7.13 -17.18
C VAL A 193 -4.37 6.03 -17.95
N TRP A 194 -5.23 5.30 -17.26
CA TRP A 194 -6.15 4.36 -17.89
C TRP A 194 -7.53 5.00 -18.03
N ASP A 195 -7.84 5.55 -19.20
CA ASP A 195 -9.06 6.33 -19.46
C ASP A 195 -10.35 5.59 -19.05
N ARG A 196 -10.40 4.26 -19.23
CA ARG A 196 -11.57 3.45 -18.85
C ARG A 196 -11.82 3.38 -17.34
N ALA A 197 -10.81 3.69 -16.53
CA ALA A 197 -10.89 3.61 -15.08
C ALA A 197 -10.75 4.97 -14.38
N GLU A 198 -10.28 6.00 -15.07
CA GLU A 198 -9.94 7.29 -14.45
C GLU A 198 -11.14 7.99 -13.83
N ASN A 199 -12.29 7.94 -14.49
CA ASN A 199 -13.51 8.61 -14.04
C ASN A 199 -14.39 7.75 -13.11
N VAL A 200 -13.93 6.57 -12.75
CA VAL A 200 -14.67 5.66 -11.87
C VAL A 200 -14.24 5.90 -10.43
N GLY A 201 -15.11 6.48 -9.63
CA GLY A 201 -14.80 6.80 -8.23
C GLY A 201 -14.50 5.55 -7.40
N ARG A 202 -13.53 5.62 -6.48
CA ARG A 202 -13.20 4.56 -5.52
C ARG A 202 -14.44 4.02 -4.77
N SER A 203 -15.44 4.87 -4.55
CA SER A 203 -16.71 4.48 -3.92
C SER A 203 -17.52 3.48 -4.73
N GLU A 204 -17.27 3.34 -6.03
CA GLU A 204 -17.98 2.37 -6.89
C GLU A 204 -17.35 0.98 -6.82
N PHE A 205 -16.06 0.87 -6.47
CA PHE A 205 -15.33 -0.40 -6.37
C PHE A 205 -15.10 -0.90 -4.95
N GLY A 206 -15.24 -0.05 -3.93
CA GLY A 206 -15.07 -0.44 -2.54
C GLY A 206 -16.05 -1.56 -2.17
N TRP A 207 -15.53 -2.74 -1.88
CA TRP A 207 -16.08 -3.95 -1.22
C TRP A 207 -17.62 -4.15 -1.22
N ARG A 208 -18.38 -3.40 -2.05
CA ARG A 208 -19.83 -3.39 -2.13
C ARG A 208 -20.45 -4.53 -2.90
N ARG A 209 -19.68 -5.50 -3.34
CA ARG A 209 -20.23 -6.67 -4.01
C ARG A 209 -20.31 -7.87 -3.08
N SER A 210 -21.12 -7.76 -2.05
CA SER A 210 -21.95 -8.88 -1.68
C SER A 210 -23.01 -9.08 -2.78
N ALA A 211 -23.21 -10.27 -3.19
CA ALA A 211 -23.98 -10.90 -4.25
C ALA A 211 -25.31 -10.30 -4.78
N ASP A 212 -25.70 -9.08 -4.41
CA ASP A 212 -26.94 -8.45 -4.89
C ASP A 212 -26.67 -7.02 -5.34
N GLY A 213 -26.88 -6.78 -6.63
CA GLY A 213 -26.56 -5.57 -7.39
C GLY A 213 -27.28 -4.28 -7.00
N GLN A 214 -27.22 -3.83 -5.75
CA GLN A 214 -27.69 -2.54 -5.32
C GLN A 214 -26.56 -1.61 -4.93
N GLN A 215 -26.41 -0.53 -5.71
CA GLN A 215 -25.57 0.63 -5.38
C GLN A 215 -26.08 1.29 -4.10
N GLY A 216 -25.43 1.05 -2.96
CA GLY A 216 -25.69 1.79 -1.74
C GLY A 216 -24.85 3.07 -1.70
N SER A 217 -25.44 4.25 -1.55
CA SER A 217 -24.71 5.48 -1.24
C SER A 217 -24.13 5.43 0.18
N ALA A 218 -23.03 6.16 0.43
CA ALA A 218 -22.45 6.26 1.77
C ALA A 218 -23.52 6.71 2.79
N GLY A 219 -23.56 6.03 3.96
CA GLY A 219 -24.55 6.29 5.00
C GLY A 219 -25.85 5.48 4.89
N GLN A 220 -26.03 4.66 3.85
CA GLN A 220 -27.15 3.74 3.76
C GLN A 220 -26.80 2.40 4.44
N LYS A 221 -27.85 1.69 4.90
CA LYS A 221 -27.70 0.32 5.36
C LYS A 221 -27.75 -0.63 4.16
N ASN A 222 -26.86 -1.61 4.12
CA ASN A 222 -26.95 -2.69 3.13
C ASN A 222 -28.08 -3.67 3.50
N ALA A 223 -28.32 -4.70 2.68
CA ALA A 223 -29.34 -5.71 2.93
C ALA A 223 -29.17 -6.46 4.26
N ALA A 224 -27.97 -6.51 4.82
CA ALA A 224 -27.65 -7.06 6.14
C ALA A 224 -27.86 -6.06 7.29
N GLY A 225 -28.30 -4.83 7.00
CA GLY A 225 -28.52 -3.77 8.01
C GLY A 225 -27.23 -3.09 8.50
N GLU A 226 -26.10 -3.31 7.83
CA GLU A 226 -24.80 -2.72 8.15
C GLU A 226 -24.66 -1.30 7.60
N ILE A 227 -23.97 -0.43 8.33
CA ILE A 227 -23.67 0.93 7.91
C ILE A 227 -22.55 0.86 6.88
N VAL A 228 -22.78 1.41 5.70
CA VAL A 228 -21.80 1.48 4.62
C VAL A 228 -21.02 2.77 4.70
N MET A 229 -19.69 2.64 4.68
CA MET A 229 -18.71 3.73 4.73
C MET A 229 -17.73 3.63 3.56
N PRO A 230 -16.98 4.68 3.19
CA PRO A 230 -16.01 4.61 2.10
C PRO A 230 -14.95 3.50 2.24
N GLY A 231 -14.55 3.17 3.48
CA GLY A 231 -13.54 2.13 3.77
C GLY A 231 -14.11 0.74 4.04
N GLY A 232 -15.42 0.53 3.93
CA GLY A 232 -16.05 -0.77 4.22
C GLY A 232 -17.44 -0.63 4.85
N HIS A 233 -17.89 -1.69 5.53
CA HIS A 233 -19.19 -1.71 6.20
C HIS A 233 -19.08 -2.38 7.57
N MET A 234 -19.90 -1.96 8.51
CA MET A 234 -19.98 -2.49 9.87
C MET A 234 -21.41 -2.49 10.37
N THR A 235 -21.73 -3.41 11.27
CA THR A 235 -22.93 -3.26 12.08
C THR A 235 -22.78 -2.09 13.04
N LEU A 236 -23.89 -1.56 13.56
CA LEU A 236 -23.83 -0.51 14.59
C LEU A 236 -23.06 -0.97 15.82
N GLU A 237 -23.20 -2.23 16.20
CA GLU A 237 -22.49 -2.82 17.33
C GLU A 237 -20.96 -2.85 17.11
N GLN A 238 -20.53 -3.30 15.91
CA GLN A 238 -19.11 -3.30 15.53
C GLN A 238 -18.51 -1.89 15.49
N LEU A 239 -19.23 -0.92 14.93
CA LEU A 239 -18.81 0.47 14.89
C LEU A 239 -18.69 1.06 16.31
N THR A 240 -19.67 0.75 17.17
CA THR A 240 -19.65 1.17 18.58
C THR A 240 -18.45 0.57 19.32
N ALA A 241 -18.21 -0.74 19.15
CA ALA A 241 -17.06 -1.42 19.75
C ALA A 241 -15.73 -0.82 19.27
N LEU A 242 -15.61 -0.54 17.96
CA LEU A 242 -14.43 0.10 17.39
C LEU A 242 -14.18 1.47 18.04
N LEU A 243 -15.19 2.35 18.06
CA LEU A 243 -15.07 3.69 18.63
C LEU A 243 -14.71 3.67 20.12
N ASN A 244 -15.20 2.68 20.86
CA ASN A 244 -14.94 2.54 22.29
C ASN A 244 -13.56 1.89 22.58
N THR A 245 -12.96 1.22 21.60
CA THR A 245 -11.63 0.59 21.72
C THR A 245 -10.51 1.60 21.42
N VAL A 246 -10.79 2.64 20.64
CA VAL A 246 -9.80 3.67 20.31
C VAL A 246 -9.38 4.40 21.60
N PRO A 247 -8.06 4.49 21.92
CA PRO A 247 -7.58 5.11 23.16
C PRO A 247 -7.62 6.65 23.11
N LEU A 248 -8.70 7.19 22.58
CA LEU A 248 -8.98 8.62 22.47
C LEU A 248 -10.38 8.92 22.99
N GLU A 249 -10.55 10.07 23.59
CA GLU A 249 -11.87 10.61 23.89
C GLU A 249 -12.39 11.39 22.67
N ILE A 250 -13.38 10.84 21.99
CA ILE A 250 -13.95 11.41 20.78
C ILE A 250 -15.28 12.08 21.11
N SER A 251 -15.46 13.31 20.64
CA SER A 251 -16.75 14.00 20.57
C SER A 251 -17.04 14.41 19.14
N PHE A 252 -18.25 14.18 18.69
CA PHE A 252 -18.73 14.69 17.41
C PHE A 252 -19.76 15.79 17.63
N ILE A 253 -19.49 16.96 17.06
CA ILE A 253 -20.35 18.13 17.06
C ILE A 253 -20.76 18.40 15.61
N ASP A 254 -22.06 18.62 15.39
CA ASP A 254 -22.57 18.91 14.06
C ASP A 254 -22.38 20.38 13.63
N THR A 255 -22.81 20.72 12.43
CA THR A 255 -22.73 22.07 11.87
C THR A 255 -23.59 23.10 12.61
N GLU A 256 -24.56 22.65 13.39
CA GLU A 256 -25.40 23.48 14.24
C GLU A 256 -24.84 23.69 15.66
N ASN A 257 -23.60 23.18 15.90
CA ASN A 257 -22.88 23.16 17.18
C ASN A 257 -23.53 22.26 18.24
N ILE A 258 -24.29 21.25 17.82
CA ILE A 258 -24.91 20.32 18.72
C ILE A 258 -24.01 19.10 18.95
N ASN A 259 -23.82 18.69 20.20
CA ASN A 259 -23.15 17.45 20.53
C ASN A 259 -24.01 16.26 20.09
N ARG A 260 -23.51 15.44 19.18
CA ARG A 260 -24.25 14.29 18.65
C ARG A 260 -23.73 12.95 19.13
N PHE A 261 -22.47 12.90 19.54
CA PHE A 261 -21.85 11.63 19.91
C PHE A 261 -20.66 11.81 20.86
N PHE A 262 -20.51 10.89 21.78
CA PHE A 262 -19.29 10.62 22.53
C PHE A 262 -19.01 9.13 22.49
N ASN A 263 -17.75 8.73 22.29
CA ASN A 263 -17.38 7.34 22.55
C ASN A 263 -17.38 7.05 24.05
N GLU A 264 -17.56 5.79 24.41
CA GLU A 264 -17.46 5.32 25.79
C GLU A 264 -16.03 4.88 26.13
N GLY A 265 -15.78 4.58 27.39
CA GLY A 265 -14.47 4.15 27.90
C GLY A 265 -13.94 5.05 29.01
N PRO A 266 -12.71 4.82 29.47
CA PRO A 266 -12.08 5.65 30.49
C PRO A 266 -11.97 7.10 30.02
N LYS A 267 -12.52 8.05 30.80
CA LYS A 267 -12.59 9.47 30.42
C LYS A 267 -11.91 10.36 31.45
N VAL A 268 -11.13 11.30 30.95
CA VAL A 268 -10.58 12.40 31.74
C VAL A 268 -11.60 13.54 31.87
N PHE A 269 -12.40 13.74 30.80
CA PHE A 269 -13.52 14.69 30.84
C PHE A 269 -14.82 13.92 31.07
N LYS A 270 -15.51 14.24 32.15
CA LYS A 270 -16.85 13.70 32.38
C LYS A 270 -17.78 14.19 31.28
N ARG A 271 -18.46 13.28 30.62
CA ARG A 271 -19.44 13.55 29.56
C ARG A 271 -20.77 12.92 29.96
N PRO A 272 -21.64 13.67 30.64
CA PRO A 272 -22.93 13.14 31.02
C PRO A 272 -23.80 12.92 29.77
N ALA A 273 -24.59 11.86 29.75
CA ALA A 273 -25.49 11.55 28.64
C ALA A 273 -26.42 12.73 28.30
N MET A 274 -26.78 13.52 29.28
CA MET A 274 -27.59 14.73 29.10
C MET A 274 -26.92 15.82 28.28
N ALA A 275 -25.62 15.72 27.96
CA ALA A 275 -24.93 16.65 27.05
C ALA A 275 -25.18 16.36 25.57
N ILE A 276 -25.72 15.17 25.24
CA ILE A 276 -26.17 14.86 23.89
C ILE A 276 -27.38 15.74 23.54
N ASP A 277 -27.46 16.16 22.29
CA ASP A 277 -28.44 17.06 21.72
C ASP A 277 -28.48 18.47 22.34
N ARG A 278 -27.37 18.87 23.00
CA ARG A 278 -27.16 20.23 23.49
C ARG A 278 -26.06 20.95 22.75
N GLU A 279 -26.16 22.27 22.74
CA GLU A 279 -25.09 23.11 22.19
C GLU A 279 -23.77 22.86 22.90
N VAL A 280 -22.70 22.68 22.12
CA VAL A 280 -21.34 22.46 22.62
C VAL A 280 -20.89 23.55 23.60
N PHE A 281 -21.34 24.77 23.41
CA PHE A 281 -20.99 25.92 24.29
C PHE A 281 -21.51 25.72 25.68
N SER A 282 -22.68 25.14 25.87
CA SER A 282 -23.27 24.87 27.17
C SER A 282 -22.46 23.86 28.01
N CYS A 283 -21.57 23.12 27.38
CA CYS A 283 -20.69 22.13 28.02
C CYS A 283 -19.35 22.74 28.49
N HIS A 284 -19.09 24.00 28.18
CA HIS A 284 -17.85 24.70 28.52
C HIS A 284 -18.05 25.78 29.59
N PRO A 285 -17.10 25.91 30.52
CA PRO A 285 -17.13 27.02 31.46
C PRO A 285 -17.09 28.38 30.74
N PRO A 286 -17.74 29.44 31.28
CA PRO A 286 -17.79 30.76 30.63
C PRO A 286 -16.41 31.31 30.24
N LYS A 287 -15.36 30.94 30.98
CA LYS A 287 -13.98 31.31 30.65
C LYS A 287 -13.42 30.69 29.36
N ILE A 288 -13.88 29.49 29.04
CA ILE A 288 -13.37 28.69 27.87
C ILE A 288 -14.26 28.86 26.64
N GLU A 289 -15.54 29.14 26.84
CA GLU A 289 -16.52 29.29 25.77
C GLU A 289 -16.08 30.24 24.64
N PRO A 290 -15.55 31.44 24.91
CA PRO A 290 -15.11 32.36 23.85
C PRO A 290 -14.02 31.77 22.96
N MET A 291 -13.10 30.98 23.53
CA MET A 291 -12.06 30.28 22.75
C MET A 291 -12.66 29.23 21.85
N VAL A 292 -13.61 28.43 22.34
CA VAL A 292 -14.27 27.38 21.54
C VAL A 292 -15.08 28.02 20.41
N ARG A 293 -15.78 29.11 20.69
CA ARG A 293 -16.50 29.86 19.62
C ARG A 293 -15.56 30.38 18.53
N ALA A 294 -14.42 30.94 18.92
CA ALA A 294 -13.42 31.43 17.98
C ALA A 294 -12.84 30.28 17.12
N ILE A 295 -12.59 29.11 17.71
CA ILE A 295 -12.11 27.92 16.96
C ILE A 295 -13.15 27.48 15.92
N ILE A 296 -14.41 27.35 16.32
CA ILE A 296 -15.50 26.93 15.44
C ILE A 296 -15.69 27.96 14.31
N GLU A 297 -15.61 29.22 14.62
CA GLU A 297 -15.72 30.29 13.63
C GLU A 297 -14.56 30.27 12.62
N ASP A 298 -13.34 30.01 13.09
CA ASP A 298 -12.18 29.81 12.20
C ASP A 298 -12.37 28.61 11.25
N PHE A 299 -12.96 27.51 11.72
CA PHE A 299 -13.29 26.34 10.86
C PHE A 299 -14.36 26.68 9.83
N ARG A 300 -15.43 27.36 10.20
CA ARG A 300 -16.49 27.79 9.28
C ARG A 300 -15.98 28.72 8.19
N ASN A 301 -15.04 29.58 8.52
CA ASN A 301 -14.43 30.50 7.59
C ASN A 301 -13.22 29.88 6.83
N ASN A 302 -12.97 28.59 6.94
CA ASN A 302 -11.84 27.90 6.33
C ASN A 302 -10.46 28.51 6.65
N LYS A 303 -10.32 29.21 7.77
CA LYS A 303 -9.05 29.78 8.20
C LYS A 303 -8.12 28.72 8.77
N ARG A 304 -8.70 27.69 9.38
CA ARG A 304 -7.98 26.55 9.97
C ARG A 304 -8.84 25.31 9.81
N ASN A 305 -8.19 24.15 9.79
CA ASN A 305 -8.85 22.83 9.79
C ASN A 305 -8.45 22.00 11.03
N ARG A 306 -7.55 22.53 11.86
CA ARG A 306 -7.10 21.89 13.09
C ARG A 306 -6.58 22.93 14.07
N VAL A 307 -6.98 22.81 15.34
CA VAL A 307 -6.45 23.62 16.45
C VAL A 307 -6.08 22.69 17.61
N PRO A 308 -4.78 22.48 17.89
CA PRO A 308 -4.35 21.71 19.04
C PRO A 308 -4.42 22.60 20.31
N VAL A 309 -5.14 22.16 21.33
CA VAL A 309 -5.20 22.82 22.64
C VAL A 309 -4.52 21.93 23.67
N TRP A 310 -3.44 22.43 24.25
CA TRP A 310 -2.75 21.76 25.34
C TRP A 310 -3.30 22.22 26.66
N MET A 311 -3.56 21.30 27.56
CA MET A 311 -4.01 21.62 28.92
C MET A 311 -3.47 20.63 29.94
N GLU A 312 -3.46 21.09 31.21
CA GLU A 312 -3.13 20.23 32.33
C GLU A 312 -4.38 19.91 33.16
N LYS A 313 -4.58 18.65 33.46
CA LYS A 313 -5.67 18.21 34.34
C LYS A 313 -5.26 16.95 35.10
N GLY A 314 -5.44 17.02 36.45
CA GLY A 314 -5.11 15.89 37.31
C GLY A 314 -3.62 15.49 37.28
N GLY A 315 -2.71 16.45 37.07
CA GLY A 315 -1.26 16.20 36.97
C GLY A 315 -0.81 15.55 35.66
N ARG A 316 -1.67 15.57 34.65
CA ARG A 316 -1.36 15.03 33.29
C ARG A 316 -1.50 16.13 32.25
N THR A 317 -0.52 16.21 31.38
CA THR A 317 -0.61 17.06 30.17
C THR A 317 -1.41 16.35 29.12
N MET A 318 -2.40 17.01 28.55
CA MET A 318 -3.30 16.47 27.55
C MET A 318 -3.36 17.35 26.32
N LEU A 319 -3.49 16.70 25.18
CA LEU A 319 -3.77 17.35 23.91
C LEU A 319 -5.23 17.15 23.55
N VAL A 320 -5.96 18.26 23.37
CA VAL A 320 -7.34 18.27 22.85
C VAL A 320 -7.31 18.89 21.47
N PRO A 321 -7.26 18.09 20.39
CA PRO A 321 -7.32 18.62 19.03
C PRO A 321 -8.78 18.89 18.66
N TYR A 322 -9.06 20.10 18.20
CA TYR A 322 -10.26 20.43 17.46
C TYR A 322 -9.97 20.28 15.97
N MET A 323 -10.85 19.58 15.23
CA MET A 323 -10.68 19.25 13.81
C MET A 323 -12.00 19.40 13.06
#